data_e065f002e010eec53422765b5c737f26
#
_entry.id   e065f002e010eec53422765b5c737f26
#
_cell.length_a   1.000
_cell.length_b   1.000
_cell.length_c   1.000
_cell.angle_alpha   90.00
_cell.angle_beta   90.00
_cell.angle_gamma   90.00
#
_symmetry.space_group_name_H-M   'P 1'
#
loop_
_entity.id
_entity.type
_entity.pdbx_description
1 polymer ?
#
loop_
_entity_poly.entity_id
_entity_poly.type
_entity_poly.pdbx_seq_one_letter_code
_entity_poly.pdbx_strand_id
1 'polypeptide(L)'
;MERHGIKIFNIQSASIYEYMNGFRGYMDMTKAMLVNSLFLDYLLDNELIDVQNDSTRSIICLEFGYGTKGYDETKEKIEKNLQNENISEETKRRLNYFLENLEKNKDKCVKLTREEIREKYYSEGVEITYKSYNQHGREIAYRRQTIRYKMLYRTPGKAKKGTCMFVDERIYDKVHDFLYMGIKPPDEKAPIVELGAYSSLITSSIEGRIQIKPNEILCLKDVDSLFKTKVMSVETDTDKHCCIREIDNYEVVNTLFDGQGLIDESIFPEWGDGYILLRHHMTKLAAFKTRIQLFMKDYFGDKYETAVVKDMWGRDVRVKDIKLITTNNAFKWIKFGVSYDYWSSWIRRNGCQFGIVKTAHESKLGDVQRMSYQMMNSLEIESMPTVCSKTVEYINKLKSDNNIFLEYLKKNINFSNDYEVLLALCEHNKDFINSTYFRERRQAIVNAYVLNFKNGRSIQDADNLTIVGSPYAMLLHSVGEDPFSDPTLIPEEGAIQCYTERFDDGEYLASFRSPHNSRNNIGYLHNKHPVELQKYFDLGKLCIAVNMRETDFQSRHNGLTYWPSVQKCA
;
A
#
# COMPACT_ATOMS: atom_id res chain seq x y z
N MET A 1 7.66 20.75 12.51
CA MET A 1 6.34 20.58 13.15
C MET A 1 5.78 19.25 12.65
N GLU A 2 5.60 18.27 13.52
CA GLU A 2 4.91 17.03 13.12
C GLU A 2 3.50 17.39 12.69
N ARG A 3 3.16 17.11 11.43
CA ARG A 3 1.82 17.34 10.92
C ARG A 3 0.95 16.14 11.29
N HIS A 4 -0.05 16.41 12.11
CA HIS A 4 -1.10 15.43 12.39
C HIS A 4 -1.93 15.19 11.12
N GLY A 5 -2.33 13.95 10.90
CA GLY A 5 -3.18 13.61 9.76
C GLY A 5 -4.56 14.26 9.87
N ILE A 6 -5.22 14.42 8.72
CA ILE A 6 -6.58 14.95 8.61
C ILE A 6 -7.55 13.83 8.31
N LYS A 7 -8.74 13.89 8.91
CA LYS A 7 -9.82 12.94 8.67
C LYS A 7 -10.55 13.26 7.37
N ILE A 8 -10.57 12.30 6.44
CA ILE A 8 -11.34 12.34 5.20
C ILE A 8 -12.46 11.31 5.31
N PHE A 9 -13.69 11.72 4.99
CA PHE A 9 -14.87 10.87 5.14
C PHE A 9 -15.04 9.92 3.95
N ASN A 10 -15.35 8.66 4.25
CA ASN A 10 -15.82 7.68 3.28
C ASN A 10 -17.36 7.66 3.32
N ILE A 11 -17.99 7.87 2.17
CA ILE A 11 -19.44 7.95 2.06
C ILE A 11 -19.92 6.95 1.01
N GLN A 12 -20.96 6.20 1.32
CA GLN A 12 -21.60 5.30 0.35
C GLN A 12 -22.35 6.11 -0.71
N SER A 13 -22.02 5.93 -1.96
CA SER A 13 -22.56 6.70 -3.09
C SER A 13 -24.07 6.60 -3.22
N ALA A 14 -24.65 5.42 -3.03
CA ALA A 14 -26.10 5.23 -3.04
C ALA A 14 -26.80 6.04 -1.93
N SER A 15 -26.18 6.14 -0.75
CA SER A 15 -26.76 6.89 0.37
C SER A 15 -26.77 8.41 0.12
N ILE A 16 -25.81 8.91 -0.65
CA ILE A 16 -25.82 10.32 -1.08
C ILE A 16 -27.02 10.58 -2.00
N TYR A 17 -27.21 9.72 -3.00
CA TYR A 17 -28.34 9.83 -3.92
C TYR A 17 -29.68 9.83 -3.18
N GLU A 18 -29.86 8.88 -2.28
CA GLU A 18 -31.07 8.74 -1.47
C GLU A 18 -31.29 9.95 -0.54
N TYR A 19 -30.22 10.46 0.09
CA TYR A 19 -30.28 11.64 0.97
C TYR A 19 -30.62 12.92 0.21
N MET A 20 -29.95 13.15 -0.92
CA MET A 20 -30.16 14.37 -1.72
C MET A 20 -31.55 14.42 -2.35
N ASN A 21 -32.18 13.26 -2.63
CA ASN A 21 -33.54 13.16 -3.14
C ASN A 21 -34.60 13.06 -2.05
N GLY A 22 -34.25 13.15 -0.77
CA GLY A 22 -35.16 13.33 0.35
C GLY A 22 -35.84 12.07 0.89
N PHE A 23 -35.43 10.88 0.43
CA PHE A 23 -35.99 9.61 0.91
C PHE A 23 -35.03 8.82 1.84
N ARG A 24 -33.96 9.48 2.30
CA ARG A 24 -33.11 9.00 3.39
C ARG A 24 -32.70 10.16 4.29
N GLY A 25 -32.68 9.92 5.60
CA GLY A 25 -32.44 10.98 6.59
C GLY A 25 -30.97 11.30 6.85
N TYR A 26 -30.03 10.46 6.36
CA TYR A 26 -28.60 10.61 6.59
C TYR A 26 -27.80 9.98 5.44
N MET A 27 -26.58 10.46 5.28
CA MET A 27 -25.59 9.80 4.42
C MET A 27 -24.86 8.72 5.22
N ASP A 28 -24.61 7.57 4.58
CA ASP A 28 -23.88 6.46 5.20
C ASP A 28 -22.38 6.76 5.16
N MET A 29 -21.89 7.36 6.22
CA MET A 29 -20.48 7.63 6.43
C MET A 29 -19.85 6.43 7.14
N THR A 30 -19.23 5.54 6.38
CA THR A 30 -18.73 4.27 6.91
C THR A 30 -17.51 4.44 7.80
N LYS A 31 -16.57 5.30 7.45
CA LYS A 31 -15.37 5.63 8.25
C LYS A 31 -14.73 6.93 7.79
N ALA A 32 -14.16 7.68 8.74
CA ALA A 32 -13.15 8.67 8.43
C ALA A 32 -11.79 7.99 8.34
N MET A 33 -11.03 8.26 7.28
CA MET A 33 -9.64 7.85 7.18
C MET A 33 -8.77 9.02 7.66
N LEU A 34 -7.83 8.72 8.57
CA LEU A 34 -6.76 9.66 8.88
C LEU A 34 -5.75 9.62 7.72
N VAL A 35 -5.59 10.74 7.05
CA VAL A 35 -4.67 10.87 5.91
C VAL A 35 -3.50 11.76 6.32
N ASN A 36 -2.29 11.25 6.13
CA ASN A 36 -1.04 11.98 6.23
C ASN A 36 -0.24 11.65 4.97
N SER A 37 -0.05 12.62 4.07
CA SER A 37 0.59 12.39 2.78
C SER A 37 1.20 13.68 2.25
N LEU A 38 2.14 13.57 1.31
CA LEU A 38 2.70 14.75 0.63
C LEU A 38 1.63 15.53 -0.15
N PHE A 39 0.63 14.84 -0.66
CA PHE A 39 -0.52 15.47 -1.29
C PHE A 39 -1.30 16.36 -0.30
N LEU A 40 -1.53 15.88 0.92
CA LEU A 40 -2.17 16.67 1.96
C LEU A 40 -1.32 17.86 2.35
N ASP A 41 0.00 17.70 2.42
CA ASP A 41 0.91 18.81 2.71
C ASP A 41 0.75 19.93 1.68
N TYR A 42 0.73 19.57 0.38
CA TYR A 42 0.51 20.54 -0.68
C TYR A 42 -0.82 21.31 -0.52
N LEU A 43 -1.89 20.60 -0.19
CA LEU A 43 -3.21 21.21 -0.03
C LEU A 43 -3.25 22.21 1.15
N LEU A 44 -2.57 21.87 2.24
CA LEU A 44 -2.47 22.73 3.43
C LEU A 44 -1.54 23.92 3.19
N ASP A 45 -0.37 23.70 2.60
CA ASP A 45 0.62 24.76 2.35
C ASP A 45 0.11 25.81 1.36
N ASN A 46 -0.81 25.43 0.48
CA ASN A 46 -1.41 26.32 -0.50
C ASN A 46 -2.82 26.81 -0.10
N GLU A 47 -3.25 26.54 1.15
CA GLU A 47 -4.56 26.93 1.67
C GLU A 47 -5.75 26.52 0.77
N LEU A 48 -5.62 25.35 0.12
CA LEU A 48 -6.62 24.85 -0.82
C LEU A 48 -7.80 24.16 -0.13
N ILE A 49 -7.62 23.72 1.11
CA ILE A 49 -8.65 23.00 1.86
C ILE A 49 -8.94 23.68 3.19
N ASP A 50 -10.21 23.67 3.57
CA ASP A 50 -10.66 24.12 4.89
C ASP A 50 -10.68 22.94 5.86
N VAL A 51 -10.05 23.11 7.03
CA VAL A 51 -9.93 22.08 8.06
C VAL A 51 -10.65 22.53 9.32
N GLN A 52 -11.63 21.74 9.77
CA GLN A 52 -12.37 21.98 10.99
C GLN A 52 -12.37 20.72 11.86
N ASN A 53 -11.94 20.82 13.11
CA ASN A 53 -11.87 19.68 14.05
C ASN A 53 -11.13 18.47 13.44
N ASP A 54 -9.91 18.68 12.91
CA ASP A 54 -9.08 17.68 12.25
C ASP A 54 -9.75 16.97 11.08
N SER A 55 -10.74 17.56 10.45
CA SER A 55 -11.44 17.02 9.31
C SER A 55 -11.65 18.03 8.20
N THR A 56 -11.81 17.56 6.97
CA THR A 56 -12.14 18.41 5.83
C THR A 56 -13.32 17.87 5.06
N ARG A 57 -14.11 18.79 4.47
CA ARG A 57 -15.14 18.47 3.46
C ARG A 57 -14.66 18.77 2.04
N SER A 58 -13.52 19.40 1.87
CA SER A 58 -12.99 19.71 0.53
C SER A 58 -12.59 18.47 -0.27
N ILE A 59 -12.34 17.36 0.43
CA ILE A 59 -12.03 16.05 -0.15
C ILE A 59 -12.87 14.99 0.54
N ILE A 60 -13.44 14.08 -0.25
CA ILE A 60 -14.19 12.92 0.23
C ILE A 60 -13.80 11.66 -0.54
N CYS A 61 -14.01 10.51 0.07
CA CYS A 61 -13.93 9.22 -0.62
C CYS A 61 -15.35 8.68 -0.81
N LEU A 62 -15.69 8.30 -2.04
CA LEU A 62 -16.93 7.62 -2.34
C LEU A 62 -16.70 6.12 -2.47
N GLU A 63 -17.56 5.33 -1.81
CA GLU A 63 -17.63 3.89 -1.92
C GLU A 63 -18.83 3.49 -2.75
N PHE A 64 -18.63 2.62 -3.73
CA PHE A 64 -19.68 2.05 -4.58
C PHE A 64 -19.97 0.61 -4.15
N GLY A 65 -20.38 0.44 -2.88
CA GLY A 65 -20.60 -0.86 -2.26
C GLY A 65 -21.93 -1.52 -2.66
N TYR A 66 -22.96 -0.72 -2.89
CA TYR A 66 -24.32 -1.16 -3.23
C TYR A 66 -25.04 -0.12 -4.08
N GLY A 67 -26.15 -0.52 -4.70
CA GLY A 67 -27.05 0.35 -5.47
C GLY A 67 -28.10 1.04 -4.59
N THR A 68 -28.89 1.92 -5.19
CA THR A 68 -30.04 2.56 -4.52
C THR A 68 -31.19 1.56 -4.37
N LYS A 69 -32.06 1.85 -3.41
CA LYS A 69 -33.35 1.18 -3.28
C LYS A 69 -34.37 1.89 -4.15
N GLY A 70 -35.22 1.10 -4.82
CA GLY A 70 -36.36 1.65 -5.53
C GLY A 70 -37.47 2.13 -4.56
N TYR A 71 -38.47 2.80 -5.13
CA TYR A 71 -39.60 3.32 -4.37
C TYR A 71 -40.30 2.24 -3.53
N ASP A 72 -40.70 1.12 -4.14
CA ASP A 72 -41.46 0.06 -3.47
C ASP A 72 -40.65 -0.57 -2.33
N GLU A 73 -39.37 -0.90 -2.56
CA GLU A 73 -38.49 -1.47 -1.54
C GLU A 73 -38.24 -0.50 -0.36
N THR A 74 -38.16 0.80 -0.64
CA THR A 74 -37.96 1.82 0.39
C THR A 74 -39.22 2.02 1.20
N LYS A 75 -40.39 2.05 0.54
CA LYS A 75 -41.70 2.16 1.15
C LYS A 75 -41.99 0.99 2.09
N GLU A 76 -41.85 -0.23 1.60
CA GLU A 76 -42.05 -1.45 2.38
C GLU A 76 -41.16 -1.47 3.65
N LYS A 77 -39.91 -1.04 3.52
CA LYS A 77 -38.99 -0.96 4.67
C LYS A 77 -39.45 0.06 5.72
N ILE A 78 -39.93 1.22 5.29
CA ILE A 78 -40.44 2.26 6.20
C ILE A 78 -41.73 1.76 6.89
N GLU A 79 -42.69 1.19 6.14
CA GLU A 79 -43.93 0.65 6.65
C GLU A 79 -43.69 -0.49 7.65
N LYS A 80 -42.75 -1.41 7.35
CA LYS A 80 -42.35 -2.48 8.26
C LYS A 80 -41.74 -1.94 9.57
N ASN A 81 -40.95 -0.87 9.50
CA ASN A 81 -40.41 -0.24 10.70
C ASN A 81 -41.49 0.48 11.52
N LEU A 82 -42.52 1.06 10.87
CA LEU A 82 -43.63 1.69 11.54
C LEU A 82 -44.53 0.68 12.28
N GLN A 83 -44.62 -0.57 11.81
CA GLN A 83 -45.34 -1.66 12.46
C GLN A 83 -44.64 -2.20 13.72
N ASN A 84 -43.40 -1.83 13.98
CA ASN A 84 -42.66 -2.28 15.17
C ASN A 84 -43.17 -1.51 16.40
N GLU A 85 -43.83 -2.23 17.34
CA GLU A 85 -44.42 -1.68 18.56
C GLU A 85 -43.42 -1.02 19.51
N ASN A 86 -42.12 -1.38 19.41
CA ASN A 86 -41.06 -0.91 20.30
C ASN A 86 -40.37 0.38 19.88
N ILE A 87 -40.88 1.10 18.87
CA ILE A 87 -40.26 2.36 18.42
C ILE A 87 -40.85 3.56 19.16
N SER A 88 -40.00 4.57 19.45
CA SER A 88 -40.40 5.80 20.10
C SER A 88 -41.32 6.64 19.19
N GLU A 89 -42.18 7.46 19.80
CA GLU A 89 -43.06 8.39 19.07
C GLU A 89 -42.26 9.37 18.19
N GLU A 90 -41.09 9.75 18.62
CA GLU A 90 -40.18 10.58 17.81
C GLU A 90 -39.72 9.83 16.55
N THR A 91 -39.40 8.55 16.68
CA THR A 91 -39.01 7.69 15.55
C THR A 91 -40.18 7.50 14.59
N LYS A 92 -41.41 7.30 15.08
CA LYS A 92 -42.60 7.23 14.25
C LYS A 92 -42.83 8.52 13.45
N ARG A 93 -42.69 9.70 14.09
CA ARG A 93 -42.80 11.00 13.41
C ARG A 93 -41.76 11.15 12.29
N ARG A 94 -40.53 10.72 12.54
CA ARG A 94 -39.46 10.76 11.53
C ARG A 94 -39.73 9.81 10.37
N LEU A 95 -40.21 8.60 10.62
CA LEU A 95 -40.54 7.64 9.57
C LEU A 95 -41.74 8.11 8.72
N ASN A 96 -42.78 8.69 9.33
CA ASN A 96 -43.88 9.26 8.59
C ASN A 96 -43.46 10.45 7.72
N TYR A 97 -42.56 11.33 8.22
CA TYR A 97 -41.99 12.40 7.44
C TYR A 97 -41.20 11.88 6.23
N PHE A 98 -40.46 10.78 6.40
CA PHE A 98 -39.75 10.14 5.27
C PHE A 98 -40.72 9.49 4.28
N LEU A 99 -41.79 8.92 4.73
CA LEU A 99 -42.82 8.36 3.86
C LEU A 99 -43.47 9.45 2.99
N GLU A 100 -43.84 10.58 3.60
CA GLU A 100 -44.35 11.73 2.86
C GLU A 100 -43.36 12.28 1.82
N ASN A 101 -42.08 12.38 2.18
CA ASN A 101 -41.03 12.81 1.26
C ASN A 101 -40.77 11.80 0.14
N LEU A 102 -40.89 10.52 0.44
CA LEU A 102 -40.76 9.45 -0.55
C LEU A 102 -41.89 9.55 -1.59
N GLU A 103 -43.14 9.77 -1.15
CA GLU A 103 -44.27 9.97 -2.05
C GLU A 103 -44.09 11.22 -2.94
N LYS A 104 -43.65 12.35 -2.35
CA LYS A 104 -43.40 13.60 -3.08
C LYS A 104 -42.27 13.46 -4.12
N ASN A 105 -41.31 12.58 -3.90
CA ASN A 105 -40.13 12.37 -4.75
C ASN A 105 -40.14 11.01 -5.45
N LYS A 106 -41.33 10.43 -5.67
CA LYS A 106 -41.48 9.10 -6.24
C LYS A 106 -40.71 8.94 -7.55
N ASP A 107 -40.80 9.92 -8.44
CA ASP A 107 -40.09 9.89 -9.75
C ASP A 107 -38.57 9.94 -9.65
N LYS A 108 -38.03 10.41 -8.53
CA LYS A 108 -36.59 10.47 -8.25
C LYS A 108 -36.08 9.22 -7.52
N CYS A 109 -37.01 8.44 -6.93
CA CYS A 109 -36.65 7.23 -6.20
C CYS A 109 -36.47 6.05 -7.16
N VAL A 110 -35.41 6.12 -7.97
CA VAL A 110 -35.07 5.13 -8.99
C VAL A 110 -34.13 4.09 -8.40
N LYS A 111 -34.36 2.82 -8.75
CA LYS A 111 -33.41 1.74 -8.43
C LYS A 111 -32.24 1.80 -9.41
N LEU A 112 -31.08 2.19 -8.89
CA LEU A 112 -29.83 2.23 -9.65
C LEU A 112 -28.87 1.16 -9.11
N THR A 113 -28.21 0.45 -10.00
CA THR A 113 -27.10 -0.43 -9.66
C THR A 113 -25.90 0.39 -9.18
N ARG A 114 -24.96 -0.24 -8.52
CA ARG A 114 -23.72 0.42 -8.10
C ARG A 114 -22.89 0.90 -9.31
N GLU A 115 -22.99 0.19 -10.43
CA GLU A 115 -22.33 0.52 -11.69
C GLU A 115 -22.92 1.80 -12.30
N GLU A 116 -24.25 1.91 -12.37
CA GLU A 116 -24.95 3.10 -12.88
C GLU A 116 -24.68 4.34 -12.04
N ILE A 117 -24.66 4.21 -10.70
CA ILE A 117 -24.29 5.33 -9.81
C ILE A 117 -22.85 5.74 -10.05
N ARG A 118 -21.95 4.77 -10.24
CA ARG A 118 -20.54 5.03 -10.49
C ARG A 118 -20.34 5.80 -11.78
N GLU A 119 -20.92 5.33 -12.89
CA GLU A 119 -20.85 6.02 -14.19
C GLU A 119 -21.41 7.45 -14.11
N LYS A 120 -22.55 7.60 -13.43
CA LYS A 120 -23.15 8.92 -13.21
C LYS A 120 -22.21 9.86 -12.48
N TYR A 121 -21.64 9.43 -11.33
CA TYR A 121 -20.77 10.30 -10.53
C TYR A 121 -19.38 10.51 -11.14
N TYR A 122 -18.92 9.60 -12.01
CA TYR A 122 -17.68 9.80 -12.74
C TYR A 122 -17.82 10.86 -13.83
N SER A 123 -18.95 10.88 -14.53
CA SER A 123 -19.18 11.82 -15.65
C SER A 123 -19.70 13.18 -15.17
N GLU A 124 -20.63 13.19 -14.22
CA GLU A 124 -21.35 14.40 -13.80
C GLU A 124 -20.79 15.03 -12.52
N GLY A 125 -19.97 14.28 -11.76
CA GLY A 125 -19.63 14.64 -10.39
C GLY A 125 -20.77 14.39 -9.43
N VAL A 126 -20.65 14.89 -8.20
CA VAL A 126 -21.68 14.79 -7.16
C VAL A 126 -21.81 16.09 -6.39
N GLU A 127 -23.05 16.53 -6.18
CA GLU A 127 -23.35 17.69 -5.33
C GLU A 127 -23.90 17.21 -3.99
N ILE A 128 -23.32 17.71 -2.90
CA ILE A 128 -23.75 17.37 -1.53
C ILE A 128 -24.07 18.65 -0.78
N THR A 129 -25.29 18.72 -0.24
CA THR A 129 -25.69 19.77 0.69
C THR A 129 -25.59 19.27 2.12
N TYR A 130 -24.64 19.79 2.85
CA TYR A 130 -24.46 19.53 4.28
C TYR A 130 -25.39 20.43 5.09
N LYS A 131 -26.24 19.81 5.91
CA LYS A 131 -27.17 20.51 6.79
C LYS A 131 -26.60 20.55 8.20
N SER A 132 -26.78 21.66 8.88
CA SER A 132 -26.43 21.81 10.30
C SER A 132 -27.70 21.95 11.13
N TYR A 133 -27.72 21.32 12.31
CA TYR A 133 -28.86 21.34 13.21
C TYR A 133 -28.49 21.97 14.54
N ASN A 134 -29.41 22.66 15.18
CA ASN A 134 -29.22 23.18 16.52
C ASN A 134 -29.42 22.08 17.59
N GLN A 135 -29.23 22.45 18.87
CA GLN A 135 -29.38 21.52 19.99
C GLN A 135 -30.80 20.90 20.11
N HIS A 136 -31.81 21.54 19.49
CA HIS A 136 -33.21 21.06 19.48
C HIS A 136 -33.56 20.31 18.19
N GLY A 137 -32.57 19.94 17.36
CA GLY A 137 -32.79 19.20 16.13
C GLY A 137 -33.43 20.01 14.98
N ARG A 138 -33.49 21.36 15.09
CA ARG A 138 -33.97 22.23 14.01
C ARG A 138 -32.81 22.58 13.06
N GLU A 139 -33.08 22.50 11.77
CA GLU A 139 -32.09 22.86 10.74
C GLU A 139 -31.74 24.35 10.81
N ILE A 140 -30.44 24.64 10.78
CA ILE A 140 -29.89 25.99 10.74
C ILE A 140 -29.65 26.35 9.27
N ALA A 141 -30.62 26.93 8.60
CA ALA A 141 -30.62 27.17 7.16
C ALA A 141 -29.39 27.99 6.67
N TYR A 142 -28.95 28.98 7.43
CA TYR A 142 -27.77 29.79 7.07
C TYR A 142 -26.43 29.06 7.22
N ARG A 143 -26.41 27.86 7.79
CA ARG A 143 -25.23 26.98 7.87
C ARG A 143 -25.27 25.83 6.86
N ARG A 144 -26.14 25.91 5.88
CA ARG A 144 -26.10 24.96 4.74
C ARG A 144 -24.84 25.25 3.93
N GLN A 145 -24.10 24.18 3.64
CA GLN A 145 -22.95 24.22 2.75
C GLN A 145 -23.18 23.24 1.62
N THR A 146 -23.29 23.74 0.40
CA THR A 146 -23.38 22.91 -0.81
C THR A 146 -22.02 22.88 -1.48
N ILE A 147 -21.49 21.70 -1.71
CA ILE A 147 -20.20 21.47 -2.37
C ILE A 147 -20.45 20.53 -3.54
N ARG A 148 -19.98 20.94 -4.72
CA ARG A 148 -19.92 20.09 -5.89
C ARG A 148 -18.54 19.46 -6.00
N TYR A 149 -18.51 18.14 -6.17
CA TYR A 149 -17.30 17.35 -6.21
C TYR A 149 -17.10 16.73 -7.59
N LYS A 150 -15.84 16.71 -8.04
CA LYS A 150 -15.41 15.95 -9.22
C LYS A 150 -14.52 14.78 -8.80
N MET A 151 -14.61 13.68 -9.55
CA MET A 151 -13.77 12.52 -9.37
C MET A 151 -12.32 12.89 -9.70
N LEU A 152 -11.41 12.65 -8.75
CA LEU A 152 -10.00 12.98 -8.90
C LEU A 152 -9.19 11.78 -9.38
N TYR A 153 -9.23 10.68 -8.65
CA TYR A 153 -8.53 9.45 -9.02
C TYR A 153 -9.07 8.23 -8.27
N ARG A 154 -8.68 7.06 -8.79
CA ARG A 154 -8.95 5.76 -8.19
C ARG A 154 -7.65 4.96 -8.10
N THR A 155 -7.22 4.61 -6.89
CA THR A 155 -6.06 3.75 -6.73
C THR A 155 -6.40 2.28 -7.03
N PRO A 156 -5.47 1.48 -7.58
CA PRO A 156 -5.71 0.05 -7.84
C PRO A 156 -6.16 -0.74 -6.60
N GLY A 157 -5.56 -0.47 -5.45
CA GLY A 157 -5.95 -1.10 -4.18
C GLY A 157 -7.35 -0.74 -3.70
N LYS A 158 -7.77 0.51 -3.90
CA LYS A 158 -9.13 0.99 -3.58
C LYS A 158 -10.14 0.60 -4.66
N ALA A 159 -9.70 0.43 -5.90
CA ALA A 159 -10.54 -0.03 -7.00
C ALA A 159 -11.23 -1.35 -6.69
N LYS A 160 -10.53 -2.26 -6.03
CA LYS A 160 -11.05 -3.57 -5.61
C LYS A 160 -12.23 -3.44 -4.63
N LYS A 161 -12.27 -2.34 -3.85
CA LYS A 161 -13.36 -1.99 -2.92
C LYS A 161 -14.36 -1.00 -3.51
N GLY A 162 -14.18 -0.58 -4.76
CA GLY A 162 -15.02 0.43 -5.40
C GLY A 162 -14.89 1.83 -4.81
N THR A 163 -13.74 2.18 -4.20
CA THR A 163 -13.54 3.48 -3.53
C THR A 163 -12.80 4.45 -4.44
N CYS A 164 -13.31 5.68 -4.56
CA CYS A 164 -12.71 6.75 -5.37
C CYS A 164 -12.58 8.03 -4.55
N MET A 165 -11.55 8.83 -4.85
CA MET A 165 -11.39 10.15 -4.25
C MET A 165 -12.06 11.20 -5.12
N PHE A 166 -12.83 12.05 -4.47
CA PHE A 166 -13.51 13.19 -5.04
C PHE A 166 -13.05 14.46 -4.34
N VAL A 167 -12.92 15.53 -5.09
CA VAL A 167 -12.45 16.83 -4.61
C VAL A 167 -13.43 17.93 -4.98
N ASP A 168 -13.53 18.95 -4.14
CA ASP A 168 -14.31 20.17 -4.42
C ASP A 168 -13.94 20.73 -5.81
N GLU A 169 -14.95 20.96 -6.66
CA GLU A 169 -14.75 21.42 -8.03
C GLU A 169 -13.96 22.74 -8.10
N ARG A 170 -14.07 23.61 -7.09
CA ARG A 170 -13.40 24.91 -7.06
C ARG A 170 -11.88 24.82 -7.02
N ILE A 171 -11.34 23.71 -6.48
CA ILE A 171 -9.89 23.48 -6.39
C ILE A 171 -9.43 22.37 -7.34
N TYR A 172 -10.34 21.77 -8.10
CA TYR A 172 -10.08 20.59 -8.93
C TYR A 172 -8.88 20.77 -9.85
N ASP A 173 -8.84 21.85 -10.63
CA ASP A 173 -7.80 22.04 -11.65
C ASP A 173 -6.40 22.16 -11.03
N LYS A 174 -6.25 22.88 -9.91
CA LYS A 174 -4.97 23.01 -9.20
C LYS A 174 -4.52 21.67 -8.62
N VAL A 175 -5.46 20.94 -8.03
CA VAL A 175 -5.21 19.64 -7.40
C VAL A 175 -4.87 18.59 -8.45
N HIS A 176 -5.57 18.59 -9.57
CA HIS A 176 -5.31 17.72 -10.71
C HIS A 176 -3.94 18.00 -11.31
N ASP A 177 -3.62 19.26 -11.57
CA ASP A 177 -2.31 19.67 -12.10
C ASP A 177 -1.16 19.21 -11.19
N PHE A 178 -1.30 19.43 -9.88
CA PHE A 178 -0.32 18.94 -8.92
C PHE A 178 -0.17 17.42 -8.95
N LEU A 179 -1.28 16.69 -8.93
CA LEU A 179 -1.29 15.22 -8.88
C LEU A 179 -0.60 14.61 -10.11
N TYR A 180 -0.86 15.19 -11.28
CA TYR A 180 -0.35 14.72 -12.56
C TYR A 180 0.95 15.40 -13.01
N MET A 181 1.56 16.26 -12.19
CA MET A 181 2.76 17.03 -12.53
C MET A 181 2.58 17.89 -13.80
N GLY A 182 1.39 18.41 -14.04
CA GLY A 182 1.09 19.12 -15.29
C GLY A 182 1.14 18.25 -16.55
N ILE A 183 1.29 16.93 -16.43
CA ILE A 183 1.31 16.00 -17.56
C ILE A 183 -0.12 15.85 -18.07
N LYS A 184 -0.32 16.16 -19.34
CA LYS A 184 -1.57 15.86 -20.03
C LYS A 184 -1.52 14.41 -20.51
N PRO A 185 -2.63 13.63 -20.39
CA PRO A 185 -2.67 12.32 -21.00
C PRO A 185 -2.29 12.46 -22.48
N PRO A 186 -1.29 11.71 -22.96
CA PRO A 186 -1.02 11.68 -24.39
C PRO A 186 -2.24 11.07 -25.10
N ASP A 187 -2.36 11.30 -26.41
CA ASP A 187 -3.48 10.88 -27.26
C ASP A 187 -4.03 9.48 -26.94
N GLU A 188 -5.21 9.15 -27.40
CA GLU A 188 -6.09 7.99 -27.11
C GLU A 188 -5.43 6.60 -26.93
N LYS A 189 -4.16 6.44 -27.29
CA LYS A 189 -3.38 5.20 -27.17
C LYS A 189 -2.48 5.12 -25.94
N ALA A 190 -2.43 6.13 -25.11
CA ALA A 190 -1.57 6.11 -23.93
C ALA A 190 -2.16 5.26 -22.82
N PRO A 191 -1.31 4.69 -21.94
CA PRO A 191 -1.75 3.89 -20.81
C PRO A 191 -2.36 4.78 -19.71
N ILE A 192 -3.58 5.30 -19.96
CA ILE A 192 -4.33 6.14 -19.01
C ILE A 192 -4.43 5.46 -17.63
N VAL A 193 -4.58 4.14 -17.62
CA VAL A 193 -4.63 3.35 -16.37
C VAL A 193 -3.31 3.43 -15.62
N GLU A 194 -2.18 3.34 -16.31
CA GLU A 194 -0.84 3.48 -15.71
C GLU A 194 -0.61 4.90 -15.19
N LEU A 195 -0.98 5.91 -15.97
CA LEU A 195 -0.86 7.31 -15.56
C LEU A 195 -1.64 7.56 -14.26
N GLY A 196 -2.88 7.12 -14.17
CA GLY A 196 -3.70 7.21 -12.96
C GLY A 196 -3.12 6.43 -11.78
N ALA A 197 -2.50 5.28 -12.03
CA ALA A 197 -1.85 4.49 -10.98
C ALA A 197 -0.60 5.16 -10.42
N TYR A 198 0.20 5.79 -11.28
CA TYR A 198 1.45 6.42 -10.86
C TYR A 198 1.26 7.84 -10.32
N SER A 199 0.31 8.61 -10.85
CA SER A 199 -0.03 9.93 -10.29
C SER A 199 -0.51 9.81 -8.84
N SER A 200 -1.20 8.73 -8.49
CA SER A 200 -1.69 8.49 -7.12
C SER A 200 -0.60 8.16 -6.10
N LEU A 201 0.66 7.95 -6.49
CA LEU A 201 1.74 7.61 -5.55
C LEU A 201 2.00 8.71 -4.51
N ILE A 202 1.84 9.98 -4.88
CA ILE A 202 2.00 11.13 -3.98
C ILE A 202 0.93 11.19 -2.87
N THR A 203 -0.18 10.48 -3.05
CA THR A 203 -1.28 10.40 -2.07
C THR A 203 -1.14 9.26 -1.09
N SER A 204 -0.05 8.49 -1.16
CA SER A 204 0.23 7.40 -0.22
C SER A 204 0.31 7.93 1.20
N SER A 205 -0.27 7.21 2.16
CA SER A 205 -0.07 7.49 3.58
C SER A 205 1.40 7.36 3.94
N ILE A 206 1.93 8.31 4.69
CA ILE A 206 3.34 8.36 5.08
C ILE A 206 3.49 8.35 6.60
N GLU A 207 4.55 7.70 7.07
CA GLU A 207 4.99 7.66 8.48
C GLU A 207 5.98 8.79 8.77
N GLY A 208 6.69 9.26 7.75
CA GLY A 208 7.68 10.33 7.87
C GLY A 208 8.00 11.01 6.54
N ARG A 209 8.88 11.97 6.61
CA ARG A 209 9.37 12.76 5.47
C ARG A 209 10.88 12.82 5.49
N ILE A 210 11.48 12.83 4.31
CA ILE A 210 12.92 12.98 4.12
C ILE A 210 13.19 13.96 2.99
N GLN A 211 14.19 14.80 3.16
CA GLN A 211 14.58 15.76 2.15
C GLN A 211 15.73 15.22 1.31
N ILE A 212 15.51 15.08 0.00
CA ILE A 212 16.54 14.66 -0.96
C ILE A 212 16.45 15.59 -2.18
N LYS A 213 17.52 16.31 -2.45
CA LYS A 213 17.57 17.19 -3.62
C LYS A 213 17.85 16.40 -4.89
N PRO A 214 17.32 16.82 -6.05
CA PRO A 214 17.59 16.11 -7.30
C PRO A 214 19.07 15.90 -7.64
N ASN A 215 19.95 16.83 -7.27
CA ASN A 215 21.39 16.71 -7.48
C ASN A 215 22.11 15.78 -6.48
N GLU A 216 21.41 15.30 -5.45
CA GLU A 216 21.91 14.30 -4.48
C GLU A 216 21.49 12.88 -4.89
N ILE A 217 20.80 12.75 -6.03
CA ILE A 217 20.33 11.46 -6.56
C ILE A 217 21.19 11.05 -7.76
N LEU A 218 21.80 9.89 -7.65
CA LEU A 218 22.46 9.21 -8.76
C LEU A 218 21.48 8.19 -9.35
N CYS A 219 20.97 8.47 -10.55
CA CYS A 219 20.10 7.57 -11.27
C CYS A 219 20.87 6.78 -12.31
N LEU A 220 20.91 5.47 -12.18
CA LEU A 220 21.58 4.56 -13.08
C LEU A 220 20.57 4.00 -14.11
N LYS A 221 21.06 3.58 -15.26
CA LYS A 221 20.31 2.69 -16.13
C LYS A 221 20.28 1.31 -15.49
N ASP A 222 19.09 0.70 -15.39
CA ASP A 222 18.99 -0.64 -14.82
C ASP A 222 19.68 -1.68 -15.70
N VAL A 223 20.01 -2.81 -15.11
CA VAL A 223 20.77 -3.88 -15.74
C VAL A 223 19.89 -5.11 -15.86
N ASP A 224 19.90 -5.72 -17.03
CA ASP A 224 19.16 -6.94 -17.31
C ASP A 224 20.06 -8.16 -17.25
N SER A 225 19.61 -9.19 -16.52
CA SER A 225 20.16 -10.54 -16.57
C SER A 225 19.33 -11.38 -17.51
N LEU A 226 19.96 -11.98 -18.49
CA LEU A 226 19.32 -12.77 -19.53
C LEU A 226 19.63 -14.24 -19.35
N PHE A 227 18.63 -15.09 -19.44
CA PHE A 227 18.82 -16.53 -19.48
C PHE A 227 17.73 -17.21 -20.33
N LYS A 228 18.02 -18.41 -20.84
CA LYS A 228 17.09 -19.18 -21.68
C LYS A 228 16.55 -20.35 -20.91
N THR A 229 15.24 -20.52 -20.95
CA THR A 229 14.57 -21.64 -20.31
C THR A 229 13.30 -22.03 -21.07
N LYS A 230 12.76 -23.20 -20.76
CA LYS A 230 11.46 -23.63 -21.27
C LYS A 230 10.34 -22.94 -20.49
N VAL A 231 9.41 -22.31 -21.19
CA VAL A 231 8.25 -21.63 -20.60
C VAL A 231 6.94 -22.14 -21.15
N MET A 232 5.87 -21.99 -20.37
CA MET A 232 4.51 -22.11 -20.85
C MET A 232 3.91 -20.74 -21.06
N SER A 233 3.53 -20.42 -22.29
CA SER A 233 2.81 -19.21 -22.64
C SER A 233 1.31 -19.48 -22.67
N VAL A 234 0.53 -18.59 -22.05
CA VAL A 234 -0.93 -18.58 -22.20
C VAL A 234 -1.26 -17.47 -23.19
N GLU A 235 -1.79 -17.85 -24.32
CA GLU A 235 -2.16 -16.95 -25.40
C GLU A 235 -3.67 -16.95 -25.58
N THR A 236 -4.20 -15.84 -26.09
CA THR A 236 -5.59 -15.76 -26.50
C THR A 236 -5.64 -15.85 -28.02
N ASP A 237 -6.34 -16.85 -28.55
CA ASP A 237 -6.54 -16.99 -29.99
C ASP A 237 -7.53 -15.94 -30.56
N THR A 238 -7.73 -15.99 -31.87
CA THR A 238 -8.66 -15.07 -32.57
C THR A 238 -10.10 -15.17 -32.08
N ASP A 239 -10.48 -16.31 -31.54
CA ASP A 239 -11.83 -16.59 -31.01
C ASP A 239 -11.93 -16.33 -29.50
N LYS A 240 -10.90 -15.71 -28.93
CA LYS A 240 -10.77 -15.38 -27.50
C LYS A 240 -10.69 -16.60 -26.57
N HIS A 241 -10.33 -17.76 -27.08
CA HIS A 241 -10.04 -18.92 -26.25
C HIS A 241 -8.59 -18.84 -25.75
N CYS A 242 -8.39 -19.21 -24.48
CA CYS A 242 -7.06 -19.36 -23.93
C CYS A 242 -6.43 -20.66 -24.42
N CYS A 243 -5.27 -20.58 -25.06
CA CYS A 243 -4.44 -21.72 -25.43
C CYS A 243 -3.11 -21.68 -24.68
N ILE A 244 -2.60 -22.86 -24.36
CA ILE A 244 -1.32 -23.03 -23.67
C ILE A 244 -0.32 -23.56 -24.70
N ARG A 245 0.83 -22.87 -24.80
CA ARG A 245 1.94 -23.29 -25.65
C ARG A 245 3.20 -23.48 -24.84
N GLU A 246 3.89 -24.56 -25.09
CA GLU A 246 5.27 -24.73 -24.62
C GLU A 246 6.23 -24.04 -25.60
N ILE A 247 7.12 -23.22 -25.06
CA ILE A 247 8.16 -22.54 -25.83
C ILE A 247 9.50 -22.96 -25.26
N ASP A 248 10.28 -23.67 -26.05
CA ASP A 248 11.65 -24.03 -25.69
C ASP A 248 12.60 -22.85 -25.93
N ASN A 249 13.65 -22.74 -25.12
CA ASN A 249 14.68 -21.70 -25.23
C ASN A 249 14.15 -20.26 -25.23
N TYR A 250 13.05 -20.02 -24.51
CA TYR A 250 12.53 -18.68 -24.33
C TYR A 250 13.53 -17.83 -23.54
N GLU A 251 13.85 -16.66 -24.07
CA GLU A 251 14.73 -15.71 -23.38
C GLU A 251 13.94 -14.96 -22.31
N VAL A 252 14.31 -15.16 -21.05
CA VAL A 252 13.74 -14.46 -19.90
C VAL A 252 14.66 -13.32 -19.52
N VAL A 253 14.06 -12.13 -19.36
CA VAL A 253 14.73 -10.93 -18.90
C VAL A 253 14.38 -10.71 -17.43
N ASN A 254 15.41 -10.63 -16.59
CA ASN A 254 15.28 -10.28 -15.18
C ASN A 254 16.02 -8.98 -14.91
N THR A 255 15.30 -7.93 -14.60
CA THR A 255 15.88 -6.63 -14.27
C THR A 255 16.42 -6.67 -12.83
N LEU A 256 17.71 -6.40 -12.63
CA LEU A 256 18.39 -6.62 -11.35
C LEU A 256 17.91 -5.70 -10.22
N PHE A 257 17.66 -4.43 -10.51
CA PHE A 257 17.46 -3.39 -9.49
C PHE A 257 16.07 -2.72 -9.58
N ASP A 258 15.05 -3.41 -10.12
CA ASP A 258 13.71 -2.82 -10.33
C ASP A 258 13.11 -2.30 -9.02
N GLY A 259 12.97 -0.98 -8.94
CA GLY A 259 12.40 -0.29 -7.79
C GLY A 259 13.28 -0.31 -6.54
N GLN A 260 14.55 -0.66 -6.67
CA GLN A 260 15.55 -0.64 -5.61
C GLN A 260 16.26 0.71 -5.54
N GLY A 261 16.69 1.09 -4.35
CA GLY A 261 17.58 2.20 -4.10
C GLY A 261 18.50 1.91 -2.93
N LEU A 262 19.64 2.58 -2.92
CA LEU A 262 20.58 2.60 -1.80
C LEU A 262 20.55 4.02 -1.24
N ILE A 263 20.31 4.18 0.05
CA ILE A 263 20.22 5.48 0.72
C ILE A 263 21.33 5.62 1.74
N ASP A 264 22.01 6.76 1.72
CA ASP A 264 23.11 7.02 2.64
C ASP A 264 22.65 7.10 4.09
N GLU A 265 23.39 6.45 5.00
CA GLU A 265 23.06 6.40 6.43
C GLU A 265 22.91 7.79 7.06
N SER A 266 23.62 8.81 6.54
CA SER A 266 23.59 10.17 7.07
C SER A 266 22.24 10.87 6.96
N ILE A 267 21.36 10.40 6.09
CA ILE A 267 20.00 10.94 5.91
C ILE A 267 18.92 9.92 6.24
N PHE A 268 19.30 8.70 6.61
CA PHE A 268 18.36 7.66 6.99
C PHE A 268 17.71 8.03 8.34
N PRO A 269 16.35 7.91 8.50
CA PRO A 269 15.70 8.30 9.74
C PRO A 269 16.10 7.38 10.91
N GLU A 270 16.33 7.95 12.09
CA GLU A 270 16.72 7.19 13.30
C GLU A 270 15.69 6.12 13.72
N TRP A 271 14.41 6.37 13.43
CA TRP A 271 13.31 5.43 13.72
C TRP A 271 13.14 4.35 12.65
N GLY A 272 13.87 4.44 11.53
CA GLY A 272 13.83 3.45 10.46
C GLY A 272 14.75 2.27 10.74
N ASP A 273 14.43 1.10 10.16
CA ASP A 273 15.26 -0.11 10.26
C ASP A 273 15.48 -0.71 8.88
N GLY A 274 16.74 -0.88 8.50
CA GLY A 274 17.23 -1.54 7.28
C GLY A 274 16.79 -0.92 5.96
N TYR A 275 15.52 -0.52 5.81
CA TYR A 275 15.01 0.09 4.58
C TYR A 275 13.85 1.04 4.84
N ILE A 276 13.58 1.91 3.88
CA ILE A 276 12.40 2.77 3.81
C ILE A 276 11.75 2.70 2.42
N LEU A 277 10.41 2.71 2.37
CA LEU A 277 9.68 2.85 1.12
C LEU A 277 9.44 4.33 0.82
N LEU A 278 10.09 4.83 -0.22
CA LEU A 278 9.97 6.22 -0.66
C LEU A 278 8.90 6.42 -1.73
N ARG A 279 8.17 7.52 -1.61
CA ARG A 279 7.20 7.99 -2.59
C ARG A 279 7.37 9.47 -2.84
N HIS A 280 7.17 9.84 -4.10
CA HIS A 280 7.00 11.21 -4.56
C HIS A 280 6.12 11.20 -5.81
N HIS A 281 6.02 12.32 -6.56
CA HIS A 281 5.34 12.34 -7.85
C HIS A 281 5.90 11.26 -8.80
N MET A 282 5.05 10.29 -9.14
CA MET A 282 5.39 9.18 -10.04
C MET A 282 6.74 8.50 -9.73
N THR A 283 7.16 8.55 -8.47
CA THR A 283 8.40 7.94 -7.99
C THR A 283 8.08 6.91 -6.91
N LYS A 284 8.66 5.72 -7.06
CA LYS A 284 8.42 4.59 -6.17
C LYS A 284 9.68 3.74 -6.06
N LEU A 285 10.24 3.66 -4.85
CA LEU A 285 11.38 2.77 -4.60
C LEU A 285 11.41 2.28 -3.15
N ALA A 286 12.14 1.18 -2.94
CA ALA A 286 12.59 0.72 -1.63
C ALA A 286 14.07 1.12 -1.48
N ALA A 287 14.37 2.00 -0.54
CA ALA A 287 15.71 2.51 -0.30
C ALA A 287 16.33 1.82 0.92
N PHE A 288 17.42 1.10 0.70
CA PHE A 288 18.11 0.29 1.72
C PHE A 288 19.26 1.09 2.34
N LYS A 289 19.38 1.03 3.66
CA LYS A 289 20.38 1.76 4.42
C LYS A 289 21.79 1.32 4.06
N THR A 290 22.59 2.24 3.56
CA THR A 290 23.89 1.97 2.96
C THR A 290 24.88 3.05 3.37
N ARG A 291 26.12 2.68 3.64
CA ARG A 291 27.23 3.60 3.89
C ARG A 291 27.84 4.04 2.55
N ILE A 292 27.02 4.76 1.75
CA ILE A 292 27.41 5.19 0.39
C ILE A 292 28.72 5.99 0.45
N GLN A 293 28.81 6.95 1.37
CA GLN A 293 29.99 7.81 1.46
C GLN A 293 31.23 7.08 1.93
N LEU A 294 31.10 6.01 2.72
CA LEU A 294 32.21 5.13 3.07
C LEU A 294 32.72 4.37 1.81
N PHE A 295 31.80 3.76 1.05
CA PHE A 295 32.15 3.08 -0.20
C PHE A 295 32.83 4.03 -1.20
N MET A 296 32.31 5.23 -1.39
CA MET A 296 32.90 6.22 -2.31
C MET A 296 34.28 6.67 -1.87
N LYS A 297 34.54 6.83 -0.57
CA LYS A 297 35.87 7.15 -0.02
C LYS A 297 36.85 6.02 -0.25
N ASP A 298 36.44 4.78 0.01
CA ASP A 298 37.29 3.62 -0.18
C ASP A 298 37.66 3.40 -1.66
N TYR A 299 36.69 3.63 -2.55
CA TYR A 299 36.87 3.44 -3.99
C TYR A 299 37.73 4.54 -4.64
N PHE A 300 37.44 5.82 -4.34
CA PHE A 300 38.12 6.96 -4.99
C PHE A 300 39.38 7.43 -4.25
N GLY A 301 39.58 7.05 -3.00
CA GLY A 301 40.75 7.45 -2.19
C GLY A 301 40.92 8.97 -2.19
N ASP A 302 42.14 9.41 -2.51
CA ASP A 302 42.50 10.85 -2.54
C ASP A 302 41.66 11.69 -3.53
N LYS A 303 41.05 11.06 -4.51
CA LYS A 303 40.18 11.75 -5.50
C LYS A 303 38.75 11.98 -5.01
N TYR A 304 38.38 11.44 -3.88
CA TYR A 304 36.98 11.50 -3.36
C TYR A 304 36.37 12.90 -3.40
N GLU A 305 37.11 13.92 -2.99
CA GLU A 305 36.60 15.30 -2.91
C GLU A 305 36.19 15.92 -4.26
N THR A 306 36.85 15.46 -5.33
CA THR A 306 36.68 16.00 -6.69
C THR A 306 36.04 15.04 -7.67
N ALA A 307 35.95 13.77 -7.30
CA ALA A 307 35.44 12.72 -8.17
C ALA A 307 33.97 12.96 -8.56
N VAL A 308 33.66 12.64 -9.79
CA VAL A 308 32.32 12.67 -10.37
C VAL A 308 32.02 11.33 -11.03
N VAL A 309 30.76 10.95 -11.00
CA VAL A 309 30.21 9.81 -11.74
C VAL A 309 29.11 10.30 -12.68
N LYS A 310 28.85 9.56 -13.74
CA LYS A 310 27.78 9.91 -14.69
C LYS A 310 26.50 9.16 -14.34
N ASP A 311 25.39 9.88 -14.37
CA ASP A 311 24.07 9.24 -14.31
C ASP A 311 23.63 8.75 -15.71
N MET A 312 22.44 8.13 -15.77
CA MET A 312 21.88 7.60 -17.00
C MET A 312 21.63 8.66 -18.10
N TRP A 313 21.55 9.94 -17.75
CA TRP A 313 21.39 11.06 -18.70
C TRP A 313 22.73 11.70 -19.07
N GLY A 314 23.85 11.14 -18.60
CA GLY A 314 25.20 11.67 -18.86
C GLY A 314 25.58 12.88 -18.02
N ARG A 315 24.82 13.22 -16.98
CA ARG A 315 25.14 14.33 -16.08
C ARG A 315 26.22 13.93 -15.11
N ASP A 316 27.10 14.86 -14.80
CA ASP A 316 28.12 14.70 -13.76
C ASP A 316 27.50 14.90 -12.37
N VAL A 317 27.64 13.88 -11.52
CA VAL A 317 27.20 13.90 -10.12
C VAL A 317 28.43 13.76 -9.23
N ARG A 318 28.68 14.71 -8.34
CA ARG A 318 29.82 14.66 -7.41
C ARG A 318 29.58 13.53 -6.40
N VAL A 319 30.53 12.64 -6.26
CA VAL A 319 30.38 11.44 -5.41
C VAL A 319 30.09 11.79 -3.96
N LYS A 320 30.68 12.85 -3.43
CA LYS A 320 30.47 13.32 -2.05
C LYS A 320 29.07 13.87 -1.76
N ASP A 321 28.33 14.23 -2.80
CA ASP A 321 26.97 14.79 -2.67
C ASP A 321 25.88 13.70 -2.80
N ILE A 322 26.24 12.49 -3.19
CA ILE A 322 25.30 11.41 -3.41
C ILE A 322 24.68 10.95 -2.09
N LYS A 323 23.35 11.03 -2.00
CA LYS A 323 22.56 10.57 -0.86
C LYS A 323 21.63 9.40 -1.21
N LEU A 324 21.31 9.25 -2.49
CA LEU A 324 20.45 8.20 -3.00
C LEU A 324 20.98 7.69 -4.33
N ILE A 325 21.20 6.38 -4.45
CA ILE A 325 21.48 5.68 -5.71
C ILE A 325 20.23 4.89 -6.06
N THR A 326 19.74 5.01 -7.29
CA THR A 326 18.58 4.24 -7.77
C THR A 326 18.63 4.06 -9.28
N THR A 327 17.66 3.36 -9.86
CA THR A 327 17.60 3.14 -11.30
C THR A 327 16.41 3.86 -11.94
N ASN A 328 16.41 3.94 -13.27
CA ASN A 328 15.31 4.49 -14.06
C ASN A 328 13.94 3.87 -13.72
N ASN A 329 13.92 2.63 -13.27
CA ASN A 329 12.69 1.93 -12.92
C ASN A 329 11.98 2.50 -11.69
N ALA A 330 12.67 3.24 -10.82
CA ALA A 330 12.07 3.99 -9.72
C ALA A 330 11.23 5.18 -10.19
N PHE A 331 11.60 5.79 -11.34
CA PHE A 331 11.03 7.01 -11.88
C PHE A 331 10.01 6.71 -12.98
N LYS A 332 8.75 6.52 -12.59
CA LYS A 332 7.67 6.13 -13.51
C LYS A 332 7.28 7.23 -14.48
N TRP A 333 7.62 8.49 -14.19
CA TRP A 333 7.41 9.63 -15.09
C TRP A 333 8.20 9.53 -16.42
N ILE A 334 9.31 8.78 -16.45
CA ILE A 334 10.08 8.50 -17.67
C ILE A 334 9.19 7.85 -18.76
N LYS A 335 8.27 6.97 -18.34
CA LYS A 335 7.34 6.30 -19.26
C LYS A 335 6.40 7.25 -20.01
N PHE A 336 6.23 8.46 -19.51
CA PHE A 336 5.37 9.50 -20.09
C PHE A 336 6.16 10.58 -20.82
N GLY A 337 7.42 10.32 -21.14
CA GLY A 337 8.28 11.25 -21.88
C GLY A 337 8.70 12.50 -21.10
N VAL A 338 8.57 12.49 -19.78
CA VAL A 338 9.01 13.60 -18.92
C VAL A 338 10.53 13.62 -18.85
N SER A 339 11.13 14.79 -19.02
CA SER A 339 12.58 14.96 -18.90
C SER A 339 13.01 15.08 -17.42
N TYR A 340 14.28 14.77 -17.15
CA TYR A 340 14.88 15.00 -15.85
C TYR A 340 14.78 16.47 -15.41
N ASP A 341 15.02 17.43 -16.32
CA ASP A 341 14.99 18.85 -16.00
C ASP A 341 13.60 19.32 -15.58
N TYR A 342 12.58 18.83 -16.28
CA TYR A 342 11.19 19.09 -15.90
C TYR A 342 10.89 18.53 -14.50
N TRP A 343 11.18 17.24 -14.28
CA TRP A 343 10.96 16.58 -13.00
C TRP A 343 11.76 17.26 -11.87
N SER A 344 13.04 17.57 -12.08
CA SER A 344 13.87 18.20 -11.06
C SER A 344 13.39 19.59 -10.67
N SER A 345 12.90 20.36 -11.66
CA SER A 345 12.28 21.67 -11.43
C SER A 345 10.98 21.54 -10.64
N TRP A 346 10.20 20.51 -10.94
CA TRP A 346 8.96 20.21 -10.20
C TRP A 346 9.24 19.87 -8.75
N ILE A 347 10.18 18.97 -8.49
CA ILE A 347 10.61 18.59 -7.13
C ILE A 347 11.10 19.80 -6.33
N ARG A 348 11.93 20.65 -6.91
CA ARG A 348 12.44 21.86 -6.24
C ARG A 348 11.33 22.82 -5.85
N ARG A 349 10.34 23.02 -6.70
CA ARG A 349 9.17 23.87 -6.40
C ARG A 349 8.33 23.32 -5.24
N ASN A 350 8.32 22.02 -5.05
CA ASN A 350 7.56 21.34 -4.00
C ASN A 350 8.42 20.92 -2.78
N GLY A 351 9.59 21.56 -2.59
CA GLY A 351 10.38 21.47 -1.36
C GLY A 351 11.32 20.26 -1.25
N CYS A 352 11.49 19.46 -2.30
CA CYS A 352 12.37 18.28 -2.34
C CYS A 352 12.07 17.20 -1.27
N GLN A 353 10.87 17.19 -0.69
CA GLN A 353 10.49 16.21 0.31
C GLN A 353 9.96 14.93 -0.31
N PHE A 354 10.52 13.79 0.11
CA PHE A 354 10.00 12.46 -0.18
C PHE A 354 9.22 11.93 1.03
N GLY A 355 8.10 11.27 0.77
CA GLY A 355 7.32 10.61 1.80
C GLY A 355 7.84 9.21 2.09
N ILE A 356 8.02 8.89 3.35
CA ILE A 356 8.35 7.55 3.83
C ILE A 356 7.05 6.85 4.15
N VAL A 357 6.69 5.84 3.36
CA VAL A 357 5.42 5.10 3.51
C VAL A 357 5.53 3.99 4.54
N LYS A 358 6.72 3.41 4.67
CA LYS A 358 6.95 2.25 5.53
C LYS A 358 8.45 2.04 5.75
N THR A 359 8.79 1.50 6.92
CA THR A 359 10.07 0.86 7.24
C THR A 359 9.84 -0.59 7.67
N ALA A 360 10.89 -1.30 8.04
CA ALA A 360 10.79 -2.61 8.66
C ALA A 360 10.17 -2.51 10.07
N HIS A 361 9.39 -3.51 10.43
CA HIS A 361 8.80 -3.62 11.76
C HIS A 361 8.93 -5.06 12.24
N GLU A 362 9.36 -5.23 13.46
CA GLU A 362 9.41 -6.54 14.10
C GLU A 362 8.02 -7.18 14.18
N SER A 363 8.01 -8.50 14.21
CA SER A 363 6.78 -9.25 14.40
C SER A 363 6.17 -8.97 15.77
N LYS A 364 4.87 -8.68 15.81
CA LYS A 364 4.11 -8.58 17.06
C LYS A 364 4.05 -9.89 17.85
N LEU A 365 4.46 -10.98 17.25
CA LEU A 365 4.50 -12.33 17.84
C LEU A 365 5.91 -12.73 18.32
N GLY A 366 6.89 -11.81 18.27
CA GLY A 366 8.29 -12.09 18.59
C GLY A 366 8.99 -12.85 17.47
N ASP A 367 9.67 -13.97 17.80
CA ASP A 367 10.45 -14.77 16.83
C ASP A 367 9.61 -15.61 15.86
N VAL A 368 8.30 -15.46 15.87
CA VAL A 368 7.40 -16.16 14.95
C VAL A 368 6.63 -15.16 14.10
N GLN A 369 6.28 -15.56 12.89
CA GLN A 369 5.57 -14.72 11.93
C GLN A 369 4.28 -15.38 11.45
N ARG A 370 3.32 -14.55 11.08
CA ARG A 370 2.08 -15.00 10.46
C ARG A 370 2.24 -15.03 8.94
N MET A 371 2.25 -16.22 8.37
CA MET A 371 2.35 -16.42 6.92
C MET A 371 1.07 -16.06 6.18
N SER A 372 1.18 -15.70 4.91
CA SER A 372 0.02 -15.46 4.05
C SER A 372 -0.54 -16.78 3.48
N TYR A 373 -1.83 -16.79 3.12
CA TYR A 373 -2.46 -17.95 2.49
C TYR A 373 -1.77 -18.40 1.20
N GLN A 374 -1.09 -17.52 0.49
CA GLN A 374 -0.40 -17.83 -0.77
C GLN A 374 0.73 -18.86 -0.55
N MET A 375 1.34 -18.86 0.61
CA MET A 375 2.40 -19.81 0.95
C MET A 375 1.85 -21.22 1.22
N MET A 376 0.60 -21.30 1.68
CA MET A 376 -0.06 -22.59 1.95
C MET A 376 -0.37 -23.38 0.67
N ASN A 377 -0.52 -22.71 -0.47
CA ASN A 377 -0.83 -23.35 -1.75
C ASN A 377 0.27 -24.28 -2.28
N SER A 378 1.50 -24.12 -1.78
CA SER A 378 2.64 -24.96 -2.18
C SER A 378 2.87 -26.16 -1.28
N LEU A 379 2.13 -26.27 -0.18
CA LEU A 379 2.28 -27.34 0.80
C LEU A 379 1.37 -28.52 0.46
N GLU A 380 1.83 -29.72 0.78
CA GLU A 380 1.03 -30.93 0.69
C GLU A 380 0.02 -31.01 1.84
N ILE A 381 -1.13 -31.60 1.60
CA ILE A 381 -2.24 -31.63 2.58
C ILE A 381 -1.86 -32.39 3.84
N GLU A 382 -0.98 -33.38 3.72
CA GLU A 382 -0.47 -34.21 4.81
C GLU A 382 0.39 -33.41 5.80
N SER A 383 1.01 -32.31 5.37
CA SER A 383 1.80 -31.42 6.23
C SER A 383 0.95 -30.39 7.01
N MET A 384 -0.33 -30.23 6.64
CA MET A 384 -1.22 -29.24 7.26
C MET A 384 -1.34 -29.36 8.77
N PRO A 385 -1.49 -30.55 9.39
CA PRO A 385 -1.58 -30.68 10.85
C PRO A 385 -0.36 -30.07 11.56
N THR A 386 0.85 -30.34 11.05
CA THR A 386 2.11 -29.80 11.59
C THR A 386 2.19 -28.29 11.41
N VAL A 387 1.92 -27.81 10.21
CA VAL A 387 1.96 -26.38 9.85
C VAL A 387 0.94 -25.57 10.64
N CYS A 388 -0.22 -26.14 10.97
CA CYS A 388 -1.29 -25.45 11.69
C CYS A 388 -1.16 -25.53 13.21
N SER A 389 -0.32 -26.43 13.75
CA SER A 389 -0.25 -26.76 15.20
C SER A 389 -0.07 -25.53 16.08
N LYS A 390 0.93 -24.69 15.81
CA LYS A 390 1.21 -23.46 16.59
C LYS A 390 0.05 -22.47 16.58
N THR A 391 -0.65 -22.35 15.45
CA THR A 391 -1.81 -21.47 15.35
C THR A 391 -2.96 -21.97 16.20
N VAL A 392 -3.23 -23.27 16.17
CA VAL A 392 -4.28 -23.90 16.98
C VAL A 392 -3.98 -23.74 18.46
N GLU A 393 -2.74 -23.98 18.85
CA GLU A 393 -2.29 -23.78 20.24
C GLU A 393 -2.49 -22.33 20.70
N TYR A 394 -2.06 -21.35 19.88
CA TYR A 394 -2.22 -19.94 20.20
C TYR A 394 -3.70 -19.52 20.29
N ILE A 395 -4.55 -20.00 19.40
CA ILE A 395 -6.00 -19.76 19.46
C ILE A 395 -6.58 -20.32 20.77
N ASN A 396 -6.17 -21.51 21.19
CA ASN A 396 -6.62 -22.09 22.46
C ASN A 396 -6.17 -21.26 23.66
N LYS A 397 -4.92 -20.76 23.66
CA LYS A 397 -4.42 -19.83 24.67
C LYS A 397 -5.21 -18.52 24.67
N LEU A 398 -5.52 -17.93 23.51
CA LEU A 398 -6.37 -16.73 23.42
C LEU A 398 -7.77 -16.95 24.01
N LYS A 399 -8.31 -18.17 23.96
CA LYS A 399 -9.62 -18.52 24.54
C LYS A 399 -9.58 -18.72 26.05
N SER A 400 -8.51 -19.30 26.58
CA SER A 400 -8.44 -19.79 27.97
C SER A 400 -7.57 -18.94 28.88
N ASP A 401 -6.52 -18.30 28.37
CA ASP A 401 -5.55 -17.54 29.17
C ASP A 401 -5.84 -16.02 29.05
N ASN A 402 -6.14 -15.40 30.21
CA ASN A 402 -6.43 -13.98 30.29
C ASN A 402 -5.18 -13.12 30.02
N ASN A 403 -4.01 -13.54 30.51
CA ASN A 403 -2.79 -12.76 30.34
C ASN A 403 -2.36 -12.71 28.88
N ILE A 404 -2.39 -13.85 28.18
CA ILE A 404 -2.10 -13.93 26.74
C ILE A 404 -3.11 -13.12 25.95
N PHE A 405 -4.39 -13.14 26.33
CA PHE A 405 -5.40 -12.34 25.65
C PHE A 405 -5.19 -10.84 25.86
N LEU A 406 -4.89 -10.39 27.07
CA LEU A 406 -4.59 -8.98 27.37
C LEU A 406 -3.32 -8.50 26.65
N GLU A 407 -2.29 -9.36 26.60
CA GLU A 407 -1.08 -9.08 25.82
C GLU A 407 -1.38 -8.94 24.33
N TYR A 408 -2.23 -9.81 23.79
CA TYR A 408 -2.71 -9.68 22.40
C TYR A 408 -3.41 -8.34 22.18
N LEU A 409 -4.27 -7.89 23.08
CA LEU A 409 -4.92 -6.58 22.97
C LEU A 409 -3.88 -5.45 22.95
N LYS A 410 -2.93 -5.44 23.90
CA LYS A 410 -1.85 -4.43 23.98
C LYS A 410 -1.07 -4.30 22.66
N LYS A 411 -0.63 -5.43 22.12
CA LYS A 411 0.14 -5.47 20.86
C LYS A 411 -0.67 -5.08 19.60
N ASN A 412 -2.00 -5.07 19.68
CA ASN A 412 -2.87 -4.82 18.54
C ASN A 412 -3.74 -3.58 18.68
N ILE A 413 -3.44 -2.68 19.61
CA ILE A 413 -4.10 -1.37 19.72
C ILE A 413 -3.92 -0.60 18.40
N ASN A 414 -5.01 -0.04 17.89
CA ASN A 414 -5.01 0.89 16.79
C ASN A 414 -6.25 1.80 16.87
N PHE A 415 -6.24 2.89 16.12
CA PHE A 415 -7.31 3.91 16.15
C PHE A 415 -8.70 3.39 15.71
N SER A 416 -8.78 2.18 15.14
CA SER A 416 -10.04 1.62 14.62
C SER A 416 -10.66 0.57 15.54
N ASN A 417 -10.00 0.21 16.64
CA ASN A 417 -10.51 -0.79 17.59
C ASN A 417 -10.66 -0.20 19.00
N ASP A 418 -11.36 -0.95 19.85
CA ASP A 418 -11.65 -0.59 21.25
C ASP A 418 -10.72 -1.27 22.25
N TYR A 419 -9.55 -1.76 21.82
CA TYR A 419 -8.66 -2.56 22.68
C TYR A 419 -8.08 -1.75 23.83
N GLU A 420 -7.75 -0.49 23.60
CA GLU A 420 -7.28 0.41 24.66
C GLU A 420 -8.35 0.61 25.75
N VAL A 421 -9.62 0.76 25.35
CA VAL A 421 -10.74 0.88 26.30
C VAL A 421 -10.93 -0.40 27.10
N LEU A 422 -10.85 -1.59 26.48
CA LEU A 422 -10.94 -2.87 27.16
C LEU A 422 -9.82 -3.05 28.19
N LEU A 423 -8.59 -2.66 27.84
CA LEU A 423 -7.44 -2.72 28.74
C LEU A 423 -7.61 -1.77 29.93
N ALA A 424 -8.00 -0.51 29.68
CA ALA A 424 -8.25 0.47 30.75
C ALA A 424 -9.34 0.00 31.72
N LEU A 425 -10.41 -0.61 31.22
CA LEU A 425 -11.46 -1.18 32.07
C LEU A 425 -10.94 -2.33 32.93
N CYS A 426 -10.07 -3.21 32.38
CA CYS A 426 -9.43 -4.28 33.14
C CYS A 426 -8.44 -3.77 34.20
N GLU A 427 -7.74 -2.68 33.91
CA GLU A 427 -6.82 -2.02 34.85
C GLU A 427 -7.59 -1.36 36.00
N HIS A 428 -8.71 -0.70 35.69
CA HIS A 428 -9.57 -0.05 36.68
C HIS A 428 -10.31 -1.04 37.55
N ASN A 429 -10.77 -2.17 37.02
CA ASN A 429 -11.46 -3.22 37.74
C ASN A 429 -11.01 -4.60 37.25
N LYS A 430 -10.23 -5.30 38.08
CA LYS A 430 -9.72 -6.66 37.78
C LYS A 430 -10.82 -7.69 37.51
N ASP A 431 -12.00 -7.52 38.12
CA ASP A 431 -13.12 -8.44 37.92
C ASP A 431 -13.87 -8.17 36.58
N PHE A 432 -13.56 -7.11 35.89
CA PHE A 432 -14.16 -6.80 34.58
C PHE A 432 -13.97 -7.93 33.57
N ILE A 433 -12.86 -8.67 33.63
CA ILE A 433 -12.60 -9.86 32.80
C ILE A 433 -13.69 -10.94 32.93
N ASN A 434 -14.42 -10.98 34.08
CA ASN A 434 -15.50 -11.91 34.34
C ASN A 434 -16.86 -11.42 33.87
N SER A 435 -16.95 -10.16 33.38
CA SER A 435 -18.19 -9.58 32.87
C SER A 435 -18.66 -10.25 31.58
N THR A 436 -19.97 -10.27 31.37
CA THR A 436 -20.57 -10.76 30.12
C THR A 436 -20.03 -9.98 28.91
N TYR A 437 -19.92 -8.64 29.04
CA TYR A 437 -19.40 -7.79 27.99
C TYR A 437 -17.96 -8.18 27.58
N PHE A 438 -17.05 -8.37 28.53
CA PHE A 438 -15.68 -8.75 28.21
C PHE A 438 -15.62 -10.13 27.52
N ARG A 439 -16.41 -11.10 28.02
CA ARG A 439 -16.46 -12.45 27.40
C ARG A 439 -16.98 -12.42 25.97
N GLU A 440 -18.03 -11.64 25.70
CA GLU A 440 -18.58 -11.45 24.35
C GLU A 440 -17.56 -10.77 23.41
N ARG A 441 -16.88 -9.72 23.89
CA ARG A 441 -15.81 -9.06 23.12
C ARG A 441 -14.65 -10.00 22.85
N ARG A 442 -14.19 -10.74 23.84
CA ARG A 442 -13.16 -11.78 23.68
C ARG A 442 -13.55 -12.79 22.60
N GLN A 443 -14.76 -13.31 22.69
CA GLN A 443 -15.27 -14.28 21.71
C GLN A 443 -15.30 -13.70 20.29
N ALA A 444 -15.76 -12.46 20.13
CA ALA A 444 -15.79 -11.77 18.84
C ALA A 444 -14.36 -11.59 18.25
N ILE A 445 -13.40 -11.18 19.08
CA ILE A 445 -12.00 -10.99 18.69
C ILE A 445 -11.36 -12.32 18.30
N VAL A 446 -11.56 -13.38 19.10
CA VAL A 446 -11.05 -14.71 18.81
C VAL A 446 -11.68 -15.29 17.53
N ASN A 447 -12.98 -15.08 17.32
CA ASN A 447 -13.65 -15.50 16.08
C ASN A 447 -13.05 -14.81 14.85
N ALA A 448 -12.73 -13.51 14.93
CA ALA A 448 -12.06 -12.78 13.86
C ALA A 448 -10.64 -13.35 13.60
N TYR A 449 -9.92 -13.72 14.66
CA TYR A 449 -8.62 -14.39 14.55
C TYR A 449 -8.73 -15.76 13.85
N VAL A 450 -9.71 -16.58 14.26
CA VAL A 450 -10.01 -17.88 13.64
C VAL A 450 -10.37 -17.73 12.16
N LEU A 451 -11.15 -16.70 11.81
CA LEU A 451 -11.49 -16.42 10.42
C LEU A 451 -10.23 -16.09 9.60
N ASN A 452 -9.32 -15.30 10.16
CA ASN A 452 -8.03 -15.02 9.51
C ASN A 452 -7.21 -16.30 9.31
N PHE A 453 -7.22 -17.21 10.26
CA PHE A 453 -6.56 -18.52 10.14
C PHE A 453 -7.21 -19.39 9.04
N LYS A 454 -8.54 -19.46 8.98
CA LYS A 454 -9.28 -20.14 7.90
C LYS A 454 -8.95 -19.58 6.52
N ASN A 455 -8.57 -18.31 6.44
CA ASN A 455 -8.07 -17.65 5.24
C ASN A 455 -6.56 -17.86 5.01
N GLY A 456 -5.94 -18.84 5.66
CA GLY A 456 -4.56 -19.28 5.44
C GLY A 456 -3.49 -18.48 6.18
N ARG A 457 -3.85 -17.68 7.20
CA ARG A 457 -2.87 -16.96 8.02
C ARG A 457 -2.46 -17.82 9.21
N SER A 458 -1.43 -18.64 9.04
CA SER A 458 -0.86 -19.50 10.07
C SER A 458 0.37 -18.88 10.74
N ILE A 459 0.63 -19.24 11.99
CA ILE A 459 1.86 -18.88 12.72
C ILE A 459 2.94 -19.89 12.35
N GLN A 460 4.13 -19.40 12.00
CA GLN A 460 5.30 -20.21 11.67
C GLN A 460 6.54 -19.64 12.33
N ASP A 461 7.54 -20.49 12.57
CA ASP A 461 8.91 -20.07 12.87
C ASP A 461 9.53 -19.52 11.60
N ALA A 462 9.33 -18.25 11.36
CA ALA A 462 9.75 -17.58 10.14
C ALA A 462 9.74 -16.07 10.36
N ASP A 463 10.45 -15.36 9.53
CA ASP A 463 10.40 -13.91 9.49
C ASP A 463 9.90 -13.39 8.15
N ASN A 464 9.42 -12.15 8.15
CA ASN A 464 9.00 -11.45 6.95
C ASN A 464 10.05 -10.40 6.60
N LEU A 465 11.03 -10.84 5.81
CA LEU A 465 12.17 -10.03 5.42
C LEU A 465 11.90 -9.28 4.11
N THR A 466 12.40 -8.05 4.03
CA THR A 466 12.34 -7.28 2.78
C THR A 466 13.55 -7.60 1.93
N ILE A 467 13.30 -7.98 0.67
CA ILE A 467 14.35 -8.40 -0.26
C ILE A 467 15.01 -7.18 -0.91
N VAL A 468 16.36 -7.21 -0.96
CA VAL A 468 17.20 -6.38 -1.82
C VAL A 468 18.00 -7.26 -2.77
N GLY A 469 18.01 -6.97 -4.06
CA GLY A 469 18.72 -7.76 -5.06
C GLY A 469 20.16 -7.28 -5.24
N SER A 470 21.15 -8.15 -5.01
CA SER A 470 22.59 -7.89 -5.27
C SER A 470 23.03 -6.44 -4.95
N PRO A 471 22.91 -5.97 -3.68
CA PRO A 471 23.08 -4.54 -3.38
C PRO A 471 24.51 -4.05 -3.61
N TYR A 472 25.53 -4.90 -3.44
CA TYR A 472 26.92 -4.54 -3.73
C TYR A 472 27.18 -4.40 -5.23
N ALA A 473 26.53 -5.22 -6.06
CA ALA A 473 26.53 -5.05 -7.51
C ALA A 473 26.00 -3.65 -7.93
N MET A 474 25.01 -3.11 -7.21
CA MET A 474 24.51 -1.77 -7.46
C MET A 474 25.52 -0.68 -7.05
N LEU A 475 26.30 -0.88 -5.99
CA LEU A 475 27.41 0.03 -5.65
C LEU A 475 28.51 0.01 -6.74
N LEU A 476 28.91 -1.17 -7.21
CA LEU A 476 29.88 -1.30 -8.32
C LEU A 476 29.37 -0.59 -9.58
N HIS A 477 28.12 -0.82 -9.96
CA HIS A 477 27.49 -0.15 -11.09
C HIS A 477 27.49 1.38 -10.94
N SER A 478 27.37 1.89 -9.73
CA SER A 478 27.34 3.34 -9.45
C SER A 478 28.66 4.06 -9.74
N VAL A 479 29.77 3.33 -9.78
CA VAL A 479 31.10 3.86 -10.10
C VAL A 479 31.59 3.44 -11.49
N GLY A 480 30.72 2.79 -12.28
CA GLY A 480 31.01 2.39 -13.65
C GLY A 480 31.64 1.00 -13.79
N GLU A 481 31.73 0.23 -12.70
CA GLU A 481 32.19 -1.16 -12.73
C GLU A 481 31.06 -2.09 -13.22
N ASP A 482 31.44 -3.28 -13.69
CA ASP A 482 30.50 -4.30 -14.12
C ASP A 482 29.74 -4.89 -12.89
N PRO A 483 28.41 -4.77 -12.80
CA PRO A 483 27.64 -5.34 -11.70
C PRO A 483 27.72 -6.88 -11.63
N PHE A 484 28.07 -7.55 -12.73
CA PHE A 484 28.27 -9.00 -12.74
C PHE A 484 29.59 -9.42 -12.12
N SER A 485 30.52 -8.50 -11.89
CA SER A 485 31.81 -8.74 -11.21
C SER A 485 31.70 -8.77 -9.67
N ASP A 486 30.49 -8.55 -9.11
CA ASP A 486 30.25 -8.56 -7.65
C ASP A 486 30.69 -9.90 -7.03
N PRO A 487 31.68 -9.90 -6.10
CA PRO A 487 32.17 -11.12 -5.47
C PRO A 487 31.37 -11.59 -4.27
N THR A 488 30.34 -10.82 -3.81
CA THR A 488 29.72 -11.05 -2.50
C THR A 488 28.76 -12.19 -2.46
N LEU A 489 27.79 -12.20 -3.37
CA LEU A 489 26.77 -13.23 -3.49
C LEU A 489 26.91 -13.88 -4.86
N ILE A 490 27.63 -14.97 -4.92
CA ILE A 490 27.96 -15.68 -6.17
C ILE A 490 26.93 -16.76 -6.49
N PRO A 491 26.82 -17.18 -7.77
CA PRO A 491 26.01 -18.33 -8.15
C PRO A 491 26.44 -19.59 -7.40
N GLU A 492 25.48 -20.37 -6.92
CA GLU A 492 25.68 -21.63 -6.21
C GLU A 492 24.74 -22.71 -6.76
N GLU A 493 25.24 -23.93 -6.94
CA GLU A 493 24.41 -25.03 -7.41
C GLU A 493 23.36 -25.44 -6.36
N GLY A 494 22.09 -25.44 -6.75
CA GLY A 494 20.98 -25.89 -5.92
C GLY A 494 20.51 -24.89 -4.85
N ALA A 495 21.19 -23.77 -4.64
CA ALA A 495 20.81 -22.75 -3.69
C ALA A 495 20.99 -21.33 -4.24
N ILE A 496 20.37 -20.35 -3.60
CA ILE A 496 20.57 -18.92 -3.85
C ILE A 496 21.37 -18.37 -2.68
N GLN A 497 22.55 -17.81 -2.94
CA GLN A 497 23.28 -17.12 -1.88
C GLN A 497 22.53 -15.85 -1.46
N CYS A 498 22.42 -15.65 -0.15
CA CYS A 498 21.79 -14.49 0.46
C CYS A 498 22.63 -13.98 1.63
N TYR A 499 22.32 -12.77 2.09
CA TYR A 499 22.86 -12.18 3.29
C TYR A 499 21.75 -11.58 4.15
N THR A 500 21.67 -11.99 5.39
CA THR A 500 20.85 -11.36 6.42
C THR A 500 21.49 -11.54 7.79
N GLU A 501 21.43 -10.52 8.63
CA GLU A 501 21.88 -10.57 10.02
C GLU A 501 20.92 -11.34 10.95
N ARG A 502 19.77 -11.78 10.43
CA ARG A 502 18.75 -12.51 11.19
C ARG A 502 19.18 -13.93 11.52
N PHE A 503 19.99 -14.54 10.66
CA PHE A 503 20.44 -15.93 10.74
C PHE A 503 21.97 -16.00 10.65
N ASP A 504 22.53 -17.07 11.16
CA ASP A 504 23.98 -17.25 11.20
C ASP A 504 24.58 -17.51 9.80
N ASP A 505 25.87 -17.24 9.66
CA ASP A 505 26.61 -17.55 8.43
C ASP A 505 26.64 -19.06 8.16
N GLY A 506 26.36 -19.47 6.94
CA GLY A 506 26.29 -20.86 6.52
C GLY A 506 24.95 -21.54 6.75
N GLU A 507 23.95 -20.89 7.35
CA GLU A 507 22.61 -21.45 7.48
C GLU A 507 21.86 -21.53 6.16
N TYR A 508 21.04 -22.59 6.01
CA TYR A 508 20.13 -22.79 4.89
C TYR A 508 18.71 -22.43 5.26
N LEU A 509 18.05 -21.66 4.41
CA LEU A 509 16.71 -21.10 4.65
C LEU A 509 15.74 -21.48 3.53
N ALA A 510 14.50 -21.74 3.88
CA ALA A 510 13.41 -21.84 2.91
C ALA A 510 12.70 -20.49 2.78
N SER A 511 12.64 -19.94 1.58
CA SER A 511 12.01 -18.65 1.33
C SER A 511 10.77 -18.76 0.44
N PHE A 512 9.81 -17.89 0.73
CA PHE A 512 8.55 -17.81 0.00
C PHE A 512 8.29 -16.35 -0.37
N ARG A 513 8.27 -16.03 -1.64
CA ARG A 513 8.02 -14.67 -2.12
C ARG A 513 6.58 -14.51 -2.63
N SER A 514 5.92 -13.45 -2.19
CA SER A 514 4.60 -13.06 -2.74
C SER A 514 4.76 -12.23 -4.03
N PRO A 515 3.93 -12.43 -5.05
CA PRO A 515 2.84 -13.42 -5.15
C PRO A 515 3.37 -14.85 -5.34
N HIS A 516 2.83 -15.80 -4.56
CA HIS A 516 3.24 -17.19 -4.59
C HIS A 516 2.21 -18.02 -5.38
N ASN A 517 2.56 -18.40 -6.58
CA ASN A 517 1.63 -19.06 -7.52
C ASN A 517 1.84 -20.58 -7.59
N SER A 518 3.05 -21.05 -7.30
CA SER A 518 3.41 -22.46 -7.43
C SER A 518 4.65 -22.79 -6.61
N ARG A 519 5.01 -24.06 -6.57
CA ARG A 519 6.26 -24.57 -5.94
C ARG A 519 7.52 -23.92 -6.49
N ASN A 520 7.49 -23.40 -7.72
CA ASN A 520 8.64 -22.73 -8.35
C ASN A 520 9.04 -21.41 -7.66
N ASN A 521 8.15 -20.82 -6.86
CA ASN A 521 8.44 -19.61 -6.09
C ASN A 521 9.05 -19.90 -4.72
N ILE A 522 9.30 -21.15 -4.37
CA ILE A 522 10.04 -21.52 -3.16
C ILE A 522 11.53 -21.40 -3.48
N GLY A 523 12.22 -20.54 -2.75
CA GLY A 523 13.66 -20.40 -2.82
C GLY A 523 14.33 -21.20 -1.71
N TYR A 524 15.42 -21.91 -2.05
CA TYR A 524 16.34 -22.48 -1.09
C TYR A 524 17.54 -21.55 -1.01
N LEU A 525 17.71 -20.91 0.14
CA LEU A 525 18.72 -19.87 0.34
C LEU A 525 19.85 -20.39 1.20
N HIS A 526 21.08 -19.93 0.91
CA HIS A 526 22.26 -20.17 1.70
C HIS A 526 22.78 -18.84 2.23
N ASN A 527 22.67 -18.62 3.55
CA ASN A 527 23.08 -17.37 4.17
C ASN A 527 24.61 -17.28 4.22
N LYS A 528 25.13 -16.17 3.74
CA LYS A 528 26.56 -15.85 3.71
C LYS A 528 26.78 -14.45 4.27
N HIS A 529 27.88 -14.26 4.99
CA HIS A 529 28.24 -12.98 5.59
C HIS A 529 29.50 -12.39 4.95
N PRO A 530 29.46 -11.95 3.66
CA PRO A 530 30.59 -11.32 3.01
C PRO A 530 31.01 -10.02 3.70
N VAL A 531 32.30 -9.77 3.78
CA VAL A 531 32.89 -8.60 4.47
C VAL A 531 32.38 -7.29 3.87
N GLU A 532 32.23 -7.21 2.55
CA GLU A 532 31.79 -6.03 1.83
C GLU A 532 30.32 -5.69 2.20
N LEU A 533 29.46 -6.71 2.34
CA LEU A 533 28.05 -6.47 2.73
C LEU A 533 27.99 -5.98 4.17
N GLN A 534 28.74 -6.57 5.10
CA GLN A 534 28.79 -6.10 6.48
C GLN A 534 29.42 -4.69 6.59
N LYS A 535 30.40 -4.37 5.75
CA LYS A 535 31.09 -3.08 5.76
C LYS A 535 30.21 -1.93 5.26
N TYR A 536 29.55 -2.12 4.13
CA TYR A 536 28.88 -1.02 3.43
C TYR A 536 27.36 -0.94 3.65
N PHE A 537 26.76 -1.97 4.25
CA PHE A 537 25.30 -2.01 4.44
C PHE A 537 24.95 -2.13 5.92
N ASP A 538 23.82 -1.52 6.27
CA ASP A 538 23.18 -1.64 7.57
C ASP A 538 21.71 -2.05 7.33
N LEU A 539 21.53 -3.31 6.94
CA LEU A 539 20.24 -3.85 6.51
C LEU A 539 19.33 -4.24 7.70
N GLY A 540 19.91 -4.30 8.92
CA GLY A 540 19.20 -4.78 10.09
C GLY A 540 18.75 -6.25 9.94
N LYS A 541 17.96 -6.71 10.91
CA LYS A 541 17.49 -8.12 10.94
C LYS A 541 16.30 -8.40 10.03
N LEU A 542 15.66 -7.38 9.47
CA LEU A 542 14.41 -7.52 8.74
C LEU A 542 14.55 -7.30 7.22
N CYS A 543 15.79 -7.26 6.75
CA CYS A 543 16.11 -7.27 5.33
C CYS A 543 16.95 -8.49 4.97
N ILE A 544 16.90 -8.86 3.70
CA ILE A 544 17.70 -9.94 3.13
C ILE A 544 18.20 -9.53 1.75
N ALA A 545 19.52 -9.53 1.57
CA ALA A 545 20.14 -9.40 0.27
C ALA A 545 20.19 -10.76 -0.41
N VAL A 546 19.78 -10.82 -1.68
CA VAL A 546 19.69 -12.08 -2.43
C VAL A 546 20.41 -11.91 -3.75
N ASN A 547 21.17 -12.92 -4.16
CA ASN A 547 21.74 -12.93 -5.49
C ASN A 547 20.65 -12.96 -6.56
N MET A 548 20.59 -11.95 -7.42
CA MET A 548 19.61 -11.82 -8.49
C MET A 548 20.23 -11.95 -9.89
N ARG A 549 21.49 -12.39 -9.97
CA ARG A 549 22.25 -12.46 -11.21
C ARG A 549 22.27 -13.88 -11.79
N GLU A 550 22.32 -13.98 -13.11
CA GLU A 550 22.87 -15.07 -13.92
C GLU A 550 22.04 -16.35 -14.09
N THR A 551 21.20 -16.80 -13.13
CA THR A 551 20.51 -18.08 -13.28
C THR A 551 18.98 -17.97 -13.20
N ASP A 552 18.31 -18.93 -13.83
CA ASP A 552 16.85 -19.06 -13.74
C ASP A 552 16.38 -19.31 -12.31
N PHE A 553 17.17 -20.05 -11.52
CA PHE A 553 16.85 -20.35 -10.13
C PHE A 553 16.84 -19.08 -9.27
N GLN A 554 17.83 -18.20 -9.44
CA GLN A 554 17.92 -16.92 -8.76
C GLN A 554 16.78 -15.98 -9.19
N SER A 555 16.48 -15.95 -10.47
CA SER A 555 15.39 -15.13 -11.02
C SER A 555 14.01 -15.58 -10.57
N ARG A 556 13.81 -16.88 -10.32
CA ARG A 556 12.53 -17.40 -9.76
C ARG A 556 12.21 -16.76 -8.42
N HIS A 557 13.21 -16.54 -7.59
CA HIS A 557 13.04 -15.89 -6.31
C HIS A 557 12.59 -14.42 -6.45
N ASN A 558 12.85 -13.80 -7.57
CA ASN A 558 12.29 -12.48 -7.93
C ASN A 558 10.80 -12.52 -8.35
N GLY A 559 10.15 -13.65 -8.21
CA GLY A 559 8.71 -13.81 -8.49
C GLY A 559 8.39 -14.17 -9.93
N LEU A 560 9.38 -14.50 -10.73
CA LEU A 560 9.17 -15.08 -12.04
C LEU A 560 8.79 -16.55 -11.89
N THR A 561 7.81 -16.99 -12.66
CA THR A 561 7.31 -18.36 -12.64
C THR A 561 7.65 -19.00 -13.97
N TYR A 562 8.41 -20.09 -13.95
CA TYR A 562 8.80 -20.82 -15.15
C TYR A 562 8.02 -22.14 -15.28
N TRP A 563 8.35 -22.88 -16.35
CA TRP A 563 7.84 -24.22 -16.53
C TRP A 563 7.75 -25.03 -15.21
N PRO A 564 6.65 -25.72 -14.91
CA PRO A 564 5.47 -25.93 -15.77
C PRO A 564 4.32 -24.91 -15.59
N SER A 565 4.51 -23.81 -14.95
CA SER A 565 3.41 -22.94 -14.52
C SER A 565 3.60 -21.45 -14.85
N VAL A 566 4.24 -21.13 -15.96
CA VAL A 566 4.38 -19.73 -16.37
C VAL A 566 3.10 -19.22 -17.00
N GLN A 567 2.54 -18.19 -16.42
CA GLN A 567 1.56 -17.31 -17.06
C GLN A 567 2.25 -16.04 -17.50
N LYS A 568 2.35 -15.80 -18.79
CA LYS A 568 2.52 -14.47 -19.33
C LYS A 568 1.12 -14.01 -19.71
N CYS A 569 0.49 -13.20 -18.88
CA CYS A 569 -0.66 -12.41 -19.30
C CYS A 569 -0.13 -11.31 -20.22
N ALA A 570 -0.51 -11.36 -21.48
CA ALA A 570 -0.27 -10.30 -22.44
C ALA A 570 -1.06 -9.04 -22.05
#